data_e6f1c3f5c4331175c1949213c520291e
#
_entry.id   e6f1c3f5c4331175c1949213c520291e
#
_cell.length_a   1.000
_cell.length_b   1.000
_cell.length_c   1.000
_cell.angle_alpha   90.00
_cell.angle_beta   90.00
_cell.angle_gamma   90.00
#
_symmetry.space_group_name_H-M   'P 1'
#
loop_
_entity.id
_entity.type
_entity.pdbx_description
1 polymer ?
#
loop_
_entity_poly.entity_id
_entity_poly.type
_entity_poly.pdbx_seq_one_letter_code
_entity_poly.pdbx_strand_id
1 'polypeptide(L)'
;MELDSLIQRATQYEEKTVAVAAAEDHEVIEAVASAIERNLAKFILFGDKEKILQIMEEHHGDLAKNPKLQIIHTHSPAASAEHAVKAVKLNEANVLMKGNVPTATILKAVLNKEYGLRAGSVLSHVAVFEVPGFDRFTILTDAAMNIAPDLEQKAQITRNAVGIAKSIGVDNPKVAPIAAVEVVNPAMQATLDAAALTAMNKRGQLAGCIVDGPLALDNAVSLTAAEHKGIKSDVAGQADILLVPTIEVGNALYKSLIYFAKAKVGAVIAGAKAPIVLTSRADSAESKLYSLALAICSASK
;
A
#
# COMPACT_ATOMS: atom_id res chain seq x y z
N MET A 1 -8.18 15.75 -2.32
CA MET A 1 -8.72 14.36 -2.39
C MET A 1 -8.72 13.77 -0.98
N GLU A 2 -9.77 13.05 -0.61
CA GLU A 2 -9.97 12.49 0.74
C GLU A 2 -9.97 10.96 0.69
N LEU A 3 -9.35 10.30 1.67
CA LEU A 3 -9.30 8.83 1.74
C LEU A 3 -10.69 8.20 1.92
N ASP A 4 -11.65 8.93 2.49
CA ASP A 4 -13.05 8.50 2.53
C ASP A 4 -13.66 8.26 1.14
N SER A 5 -13.17 8.96 0.10
CA SER A 5 -13.57 8.70 -1.29
C SER A 5 -13.13 7.31 -1.79
N LEU A 6 -12.06 6.74 -1.24
CA LEU A 6 -11.64 5.38 -1.57
C LEU A 6 -12.62 4.34 -1.01
N ILE A 7 -13.17 4.58 0.17
CA ILE A 7 -14.20 3.73 0.76
C ILE A 7 -15.43 3.71 -0.17
N GLN A 8 -15.89 4.89 -0.60
CA GLN A 8 -17.02 5.00 -1.54
C GLN A 8 -16.73 4.33 -2.88
N ARG A 9 -15.52 4.49 -3.41
CA ARG A 9 -15.09 3.84 -4.64
C ARG A 9 -15.05 2.32 -4.51
N ALA A 10 -14.53 1.81 -3.42
CA ALA A 10 -14.44 0.37 -3.15
C ALA A 10 -15.82 -0.30 -3.13
N THR A 11 -16.86 0.37 -2.62
CA THR A 11 -18.24 -0.14 -2.62
C THR A 11 -18.91 -0.18 -4.00
N GLN A 12 -18.34 0.47 -5.01
CA GLN A 12 -18.86 0.44 -6.38
C GLN A 12 -18.41 -0.79 -7.18
N TYR A 13 -17.40 -1.49 -6.70
CA TYR A 13 -16.92 -2.72 -7.32
C TYR A 13 -17.70 -3.95 -6.83
N GLU A 14 -17.56 -5.05 -7.55
CA GLU A 14 -18.04 -6.34 -7.07
C GLU A 14 -17.45 -6.66 -5.69
N GLU A 15 -18.30 -7.14 -4.78
CA GLU A 15 -17.92 -7.42 -3.40
C GLU A 15 -16.76 -8.42 -3.33
N LYS A 16 -15.66 -7.99 -2.72
CA LYS A 16 -14.44 -8.80 -2.57
C LYS A 16 -14.42 -9.50 -1.21
N THR A 17 -13.64 -10.58 -1.14
CA THR A 17 -13.38 -11.30 0.10
C THR A 17 -11.96 -11.02 0.57
N VAL A 18 -11.80 -10.72 1.86
CA VAL A 18 -10.51 -10.48 2.54
C VAL A 18 -10.19 -11.66 3.44
N ALA A 19 -9.03 -12.29 3.24
CA ALA A 19 -8.49 -13.31 4.14
C ALA A 19 -7.59 -12.64 5.18
N VAL A 20 -7.94 -12.75 6.46
CA VAL A 20 -7.20 -12.14 7.57
C VAL A 20 -6.39 -13.22 8.29
N ALA A 21 -5.07 -13.06 8.36
CA ALA A 21 -4.17 -13.98 9.03
C ALA A 21 -3.94 -13.58 10.50
N ALA A 22 -4.27 -14.44 11.45
CA ALA A 22 -4.23 -14.22 12.90
C ALA A 22 -5.07 -13.00 13.31
N ALA A 23 -6.40 -13.17 13.23
CA ALA A 23 -7.36 -12.08 13.40
C ALA A 23 -7.65 -11.72 14.87
N GLU A 24 -7.06 -12.41 15.83
CA GLU A 24 -7.16 -12.16 17.27
C GLU A 24 -6.43 -10.86 17.69
N ASP A 25 -7.01 -9.72 17.33
CA ASP A 25 -6.48 -8.37 17.60
C ASP A 25 -7.63 -7.36 17.57
N HIS A 26 -7.74 -6.50 18.59
CA HIS A 26 -8.85 -5.56 18.73
C HIS A 26 -8.95 -4.59 17.56
N GLU A 27 -7.83 -3.98 17.14
CA GLU A 27 -7.80 -3.02 16.03
C GLU A 27 -8.15 -3.68 14.68
N VAL A 28 -7.83 -4.96 14.53
CA VAL A 28 -8.21 -5.74 13.34
C VAL A 28 -9.70 -6.00 13.31
N ILE A 29 -10.29 -6.43 14.43
CA ILE A 29 -11.74 -6.70 14.54
C ILE A 29 -12.54 -5.40 14.39
N GLU A 30 -12.10 -4.29 14.95
CA GLU A 30 -12.70 -2.96 14.76
C GLU A 30 -12.71 -2.57 13.27
N ALA A 31 -11.57 -2.73 12.57
CA ALA A 31 -11.48 -2.45 11.13
C ALA A 31 -12.40 -3.37 10.30
N VAL A 32 -12.50 -4.65 10.66
CA VAL A 32 -13.39 -5.63 10.02
C VAL A 32 -14.86 -5.25 10.25
N ALA A 33 -15.25 -4.91 11.48
CA ALA A 33 -16.61 -4.46 11.81
C ALA A 33 -16.99 -3.23 10.98
N SER A 34 -16.15 -2.19 11.02
CA SER A 34 -16.35 -0.97 10.25
C SER A 34 -16.42 -1.20 8.74
N ALA A 35 -15.63 -2.12 8.21
CA ALA A 35 -15.66 -2.48 6.80
C ALA A 35 -16.96 -3.22 6.42
N ILE A 36 -17.47 -4.10 7.26
CA ILE A 36 -18.74 -4.82 7.06
C ILE A 36 -19.92 -3.85 7.12
N GLU A 37 -19.98 -2.97 8.11
CA GLU A 37 -21.01 -1.94 8.24
C GLU A 37 -21.10 -1.03 7.02
N ARG A 38 -19.95 -0.70 6.42
CA ARG A 38 -19.85 0.10 5.20
C ARG A 38 -20.00 -0.71 3.90
N ASN A 39 -20.31 -2.00 3.99
CA ASN A 39 -20.47 -2.90 2.85
C ASN A 39 -19.23 -2.98 1.94
N LEU A 40 -18.02 -2.90 2.51
CA LEU A 40 -16.78 -2.90 1.74
C LEU A 40 -16.39 -4.30 1.24
N ALA A 41 -16.51 -5.33 2.08
CA ALA A 41 -16.03 -6.67 1.76
C ALA A 41 -16.68 -7.75 2.63
N LYS A 42 -16.47 -9.01 2.23
CA LYS A 42 -16.62 -10.21 3.06
C LYS A 42 -15.27 -10.57 3.70
N PHE A 43 -15.31 -11.31 4.79
CA PHE A 43 -14.11 -11.67 5.53
C PHE A 43 -14.03 -13.15 5.87
N ILE A 44 -12.84 -13.73 5.73
CA ILE A 44 -12.46 -15.03 6.28
C ILE A 44 -11.36 -14.76 7.31
N LEU A 45 -11.69 -14.97 8.59
CA LEU A 45 -10.78 -14.75 9.71
C LEU A 45 -10.11 -16.07 10.10
N PHE A 46 -8.81 -16.15 9.96
CA PHE A 46 -8.00 -17.27 10.42
C PHE A 46 -7.33 -16.89 11.74
N GLY A 47 -7.46 -17.73 12.76
CA GLY A 47 -6.88 -17.47 14.08
C GLY A 47 -7.45 -18.36 15.18
N ASP A 48 -7.17 -18.00 16.42
CA ASP A 48 -7.78 -18.61 17.60
C ASP A 48 -9.24 -18.19 17.69
N LYS A 49 -10.15 -19.09 17.30
CA LYS A 49 -11.59 -18.80 17.19
C LYS A 49 -12.18 -18.32 18.52
N GLU A 50 -11.76 -18.89 19.64
CA GLU A 50 -12.29 -18.50 20.95
C GLU A 50 -11.91 -17.07 21.28
N LYS A 51 -10.65 -16.69 21.07
CA LYS A 51 -10.18 -15.32 21.29
C LYS A 51 -10.82 -14.33 20.33
N ILE A 52 -10.99 -14.69 19.05
CA ILE A 52 -11.69 -13.84 18.07
C ILE A 52 -13.12 -13.56 18.53
N LEU A 53 -13.86 -14.62 18.94
CA LEU A 53 -15.22 -14.48 19.44
C LEU A 53 -15.30 -13.66 20.72
N GLN A 54 -14.34 -13.83 21.66
CA GLN A 54 -14.27 -13.03 22.88
C GLN A 54 -14.10 -11.55 22.56
N ILE A 55 -13.16 -11.19 21.67
CA ILE A 55 -12.94 -9.78 21.26
C ILE A 55 -14.21 -9.21 20.60
N MET A 56 -14.92 -10.00 19.79
CA MET A 56 -16.17 -9.57 19.17
C MET A 56 -17.27 -9.33 20.20
N GLU A 57 -17.43 -10.22 21.17
CA GLU A 57 -18.45 -10.09 22.23
C GLU A 57 -18.25 -8.83 23.08
N GLU A 58 -17.01 -8.41 23.31
CA GLU A 58 -16.70 -7.23 24.11
C GLU A 58 -17.20 -5.92 23.46
N HIS A 59 -17.18 -5.80 22.13
CA HIS A 59 -17.44 -4.54 21.43
C HIS A 59 -18.39 -4.64 20.22
N HIS A 60 -18.58 -5.86 19.65
CA HIS A 60 -19.27 -6.11 18.39
C HIS A 60 -20.10 -7.38 18.42
N GLY A 61 -20.91 -7.62 19.46
CA GLY A 61 -21.60 -8.88 19.75
C GLY A 61 -22.39 -9.49 18.58
N ASP A 62 -22.97 -8.69 17.71
CA ASP A 62 -23.70 -9.16 16.52
C ASP A 62 -22.80 -9.51 15.33
N LEU A 63 -21.53 -9.10 15.34
CA LEU A 63 -20.60 -9.31 14.25
C LEU A 63 -20.37 -10.80 13.97
N ALA A 64 -20.27 -11.61 15.01
CA ALA A 64 -20.04 -13.06 14.90
C ALA A 64 -21.14 -13.81 14.12
N LYS A 65 -22.35 -13.23 14.03
CA LYS A 65 -23.51 -13.80 13.32
C LYS A 65 -23.66 -13.21 11.90
N ASN A 66 -22.81 -12.27 11.51
CA ASN A 66 -22.93 -11.61 10.22
C ASN A 66 -22.63 -12.58 9.06
N PRO A 67 -23.49 -12.71 8.05
CA PRO A 67 -23.28 -13.63 6.92
C PRO A 67 -22.08 -13.30 6.04
N LYS A 68 -21.52 -12.09 6.17
CA LYS A 68 -20.30 -11.67 5.48
C LYS A 68 -19.01 -12.09 6.19
N LEU A 69 -19.12 -12.77 7.32
CA LEU A 69 -18.01 -13.17 8.16
C LEU A 69 -17.94 -14.69 8.32
N GLN A 70 -16.77 -15.25 8.06
CA GLN A 70 -16.44 -16.64 8.36
C GLN A 70 -15.24 -16.68 9.29
N ILE A 71 -15.28 -17.51 10.33
CA ILE A 71 -14.15 -17.71 11.25
C ILE A 71 -13.65 -19.14 11.12
N ILE A 72 -12.38 -19.31 10.80
CA ILE A 72 -11.69 -20.60 10.68
C ILE A 72 -10.63 -20.70 11.77
N HIS A 73 -10.79 -21.68 12.67
CA HIS A 73 -9.82 -21.90 13.74
C HIS A 73 -8.48 -22.38 13.19
N THR A 74 -7.39 -21.80 13.72
CA THR A 74 -6.02 -22.21 13.44
C THR A 74 -5.20 -22.21 14.74
N HIS A 75 -4.25 -23.16 14.84
CA HIS A 75 -3.55 -23.42 16.10
C HIS A 75 -2.29 -22.55 16.30
N SER A 76 -1.91 -21.73 15.32
CA SER A 76 -0.73 -20.87 15.44
C SER A 76 -0.76 -19.71 14.44
N PRO A 77 -0.08 -18.60 14.70
CA PRO A 77 0.05 -17.51 13.74
C PRO A 77 0.66 -17.93 12.38
N ALA A 78 1.55 -18.93 12.38
CA ALA A 78 2.12 -19.46 11.14
C ALA A 78 1.08 -20.24 10.33
N ALA A 79 0.25 -21.06 10.98
CA ALA A 79 -0.86 -21.75 10.34
C ALA A 79 -1.91 -20.76 9.81
N SER A 80 -2.23 -19.70 10.58
CA SER A 80 -3.13 -18.63 10.13
C SER A 80 -2.60 -17.97 8.85
N ALA A 81 -1.31 -17.63 8.81
CA ALA A 81 -0.68 -17.02 7.63
C ALA A 81 -0.73 -17.96 6.42
N GLU A 82 -0.43 -19.24 6.61
CA GLU A 82 -0.47 -20.24 5.54
C GLU A 82 -1.89 -20.40 4.99
N HIS A 83 -2.89 -20.57 5.85
CA HIS A 83 -4.29 -20.74 5.44
C HIS A 83 -4.84 -19.49 4.74
N ALA A 84 -4.57 -18.29 5.25
CA ALA A 84 -4.99 -17.04 4.63
C ALA A 84 -4.37 -16.86 3.23
N VAL A 85 -3.07 -17.17 3.09
CA VAL A 85 -2.38 -17.12 1.79
C VAL A 85 -2.95 -18.16 0.82
N LYS A 86 -3.25 -19.38 1.28
CA LYS A 86 -3.87 -20.44 0.46
C LYS A 86 -5.27 -20.03 0.00
N ALA A 87 -6.10 -19.42 0.86
CA ALA A 87 -7.41 -18.93 0.48
C ALA A 87 -7.33 -17.91 -0.67
N VAL A 88 -6.36 -16.98 -0.61
CA VAL A 88 -6.12 -16.05 -1.73
C VAL A 88 -5.59 -16.77 -2.97
N LYS A 89 -4.69 -17.73 -2.81
CA LYS A 89 -4.13 -18.51 -3.92
C LYS A 89 -5.19 -19.31 -4.68
N LEU A 90 -6.20 -19.82 -3.97
CA LEU A 90 -7.30 -20.61 -4.51
C LEU A 90 -8.48 -19.76 -5.00
N ASN A 91 -8.35 -18.43 -4.98
CA ASN A 91 -9.39 -17.46 -5.32
C ASN A 91 -10.63 -17.51 -4.40
N GLU A 92 -10.52 -18.07 -3.20
CA GLU A 92 -11.55 -17.98 -2.15
C GLU A 92 -11.57 -16.58 -1.51
N ALA A 93 -10.43 -15.85 -1.59
CA ALA A 93 -10.30 -14.46 -1.21
C ALA A 93 -9.52 -13.67 -2.26
N ASN A 94 -9.71 -12.36 -2.29
CA ASN A 94 -9.12 -11.45 -3.27
C ASN A 94 -8.02 -10.56 -2.67
N VAL A 95 -8.02 -10.40 -1.36
CA VAL A 95 -7.11 -9.55 -0.58
C VAL A 95 -6.58 -10.35 0.60
N LEU A 96 -5.29 -10.23 0.88
CA LEU A 96 -4.67 -10.75 2.10
C LEU A 96 -4.53 -9.61 3.11
N MET A 97 -4.94 -9.84 4.36
CA MET A 97 -4.70 -8.89 5.46
C MET A 97 -3.91 -9.55 6.58
N LYS A 98 -2.91 -8.83 7.07
CA LYS A 98 -2.16 -9.22 8.26
C LYS A 98 -2.89 -8.78 9.52
N GLY A 99 -3.15 -9.69 10.44
CA GLY A 99 -3.57 -9.44 11.81
C GLY A 99 -2.40 -9.55 12.81
N ASN A 100 -2.59 -10.29 13.90
CA ASN A 100 -1.61 -10.44 14.97
C ASN A 100 -0.53 -11.49 14.66
N VAL A 101 0.14 -11.38 13.54
CA VAL A 101 1.24 -12.24 13.09
C VAL A 101 2.49 -11.40 12.79
N PRO A 102 3.72 -11.89 13.07
CA PRO A 102 4.94 -11.18 12.68
C PRO A 102 5.02 -10.99 11.16
N THR A 103 5.46 -9.81 10.73
CA THR A 103 5.60 -9.48 9.30
C THR A 103 6.47 -10.51 8.54
N ALA A 104 7.57 -10.97 9.15
CA ALA A 104 8.42 -11.99 8.55
C ALA A 104 7.67 -13.32 8.30
N THR A 105 6.76 -13.70 9.20
CA THR A 105 5.98 -14.94 9.08
C THR A 105 5.00 -14.89 7.91
N ILE A 106 4.23 -13.81 7.80
CA ILE A 106 3.29 -13.67 6.69
C ILE A 106 3.99 -13.50 5.35
N LEU A 107 5.10 -12.75 5.29
CA LEU A 107 5.90 -12.60 4.08
C LEU A 107 6.55 -13.93 3.65
N LYS A 108 6.97 -14.78 4.61
CA LYS A 108 7.45 -16.12 4.30
C LYS A 108 6.36 -16.98 3.65
N ALA A 109 5.13 -16.89 4.11
CA ALA A 109 3.98 -17.59 3.50
C ALA A 109 3.66 -17.01 2.09
N VAL A 110 3.62 -15.70 1.94
CA VAL A 110 3.40 -15.01 0.64
C VAL A 110 4.46 -15.41 -0.39
N LEU A 111 5.72 -15.53 0.03
CA LEU A 111 6.84 -15.89 -0.84
C LEU A 111 7.07 -17.40 -0.98
N ASN A 112 6.22 -18.25 -0.40
CA ASN A 112 6.33 -19.69 -0.55
C ASN A 112 6.22 -20.10 -2.02
N LYS A 113 7.04 -21.08 -2.43
CA LYS A 113 7.12 -21.53 -3.84
C LYS A 113 5.91 -22.32 -4.29
N GLU A 114 5.28 -23.06 -3.40
CA GLU A 114 4.18 -23.99 -3.70
C GLU A 114 2.81 -23.27 -3.63
N TYR A 115 2.52 -22.63 -2.51
CA TYR A 115 1.21 -22.04 -2.24
C TYR A 115 1.21 -20.51 -2.12
N GLY A 116 2.35 -19.86 -2.29
CA GLY A 116 2.48 -18.40 -2.13
C GLY A 116 1.90 -17.58 -3.28
N LEU A 117 1.96 -16.27 -3.11
CA LEU A 117 1.40 -15.26 -4.02
C LEU A 117 2.46 -14.57 -4.88
N ARG A 118 3.56 -15.25 -5.17
CA ARG A 118 4.64 -14.69 -6.02
C ARG A 118 4.13 -14.37 -7.42
N ALA A 119 4.37 -13.15 -7.90
CA ALA A 119 4.05 -12.72 -9.26
C ALA A 119 5.29 -12.53 -10.16
N GLY A 120 6.49 -12.85 -9.66
CA GLY A 120 7.75 -12.66 -10.41
C GLY A 120 8.31 -11.24 -10.33
N SER A 121 7.61 -10.30 -9.68
CA SER A 121 8.06 -8.93 -9.45
C SER A 121 8.47 -8.69 -8.00
N VAL A 122 9.15 -7.58 -7.76
CA VAL A 122 9.53 -7.11 -6.43
C VAL A 122 8.27 -6.72 -5.65
N LEU A 123 8.16 -7.18 -4.40
CA LEU A 123 7.16 -6.67 -3.46
C LEU A 123 7.56 -5.28 -3.01
N SER A 124 6.66 -4.33 -3.05
CA SER A 124 6.90 -2.96 -2.61
C SER A 124 5.75 -2.39 -1.79
N HIS A 125 6.10 -1.55 -0.83
CA HIS A 125 5.13 -0.83 -0.01
C HIS A 125 4.68 0.42 -0.75
N VAL A 126 3.36 0.59 -0.91
CA VAL A 126 2.74 1.77 -1.51
C VAL A 126 1.80 2.38 -0.49
N ALA A 127 2.11 3.58 -0.03
CA ALA A 127 1.31 4.34 0.92
C ALA A 127 0.66 5.54 0.23
N VAL A 128 -0.65 5.68 0.39
CA VAL A 128 -1.47 6.78 -0.13
C VAL A 128 -1.84 7.68 1.03
N PHE A 129 -1.39 8.92 0.98
CA PHE A 129 -1.63 9.92 2.02
C PHE A 129 -2.65 10.96 1.57
N GLU A 130 -3.53 11.30 2.50
CA GLU A 130 -4.29 12.55 2.52
C GLU A 130 -3.54 13.52 3.42
N VAL A 131 -2.83 14.48 2.82
CA VAL A 131 -2.03 15.47 3.54
C VAL A 131 -2.82 16.75 3.69
N PRO A 132 -3.04 17.28 4.91
CA PRO A 132 -3.73 18.55 5.12
C PRO A 132 -3.12 19.68 4.31
N GLY A 133 -3.96 20.41 3.58
CA GLY A 133 -3.52 21.52 2.73
C GLY A 133 -3.08 21.13 1.31
N PHE A 134 -3.06 19.83 0.96
CA PHE A 134 -2.82 19.37 -0.41
C PHE A 134 -4.13 18.99 -1.10
N ASP A 135 -4.23 19.29 -2.39
CA ASP A 135 -5.42 19.07 -3.22
C ASP A 135 -5.50 17.67 -3.85
N ARG A 136 -4.43 16.87 -3.70
CA ARG A 136 -4.26 15.53 -4.28
C ARG A 136 -3.72 14.54 -3.26
N PHE A 137 -3.82 13.25 -3.58
CA PHE A 137 -3.11 12.23 -2.81
C PHE A 137 -1.60 12.35 -3.03
N THR A 138 -0.85 12.14 -1.96
CA THR A 138 0.59 11.94 -2.02
C THR A 138 0.87 10.45 -1.86
N ILE A 139 1.39 9.82 -2.91
CA ILE A 139 1.72 8.38 -2.91
C ILE A 139 3.21 8.22 -2.67
N LEU A 140 3.58 7.49 -1.63
CA LEU A 140 4.97 7.25 -1.25
C LEU A 140 5.35 5.78 -1.45
N THR A 141 6.48 5.53 -2.09
CA THR A 141 7.03 4.18 -2.30
C THR A 141 8.56 4.22 -2.39
N ASP A 142 9.33 3.29 -1.87
CA ASP A 142 9.03 2.22 -0.95
C ASP A 142 9.52 2.59 0.46
N ALA A 143 8.63 2.54 1.43
CA ALA A 143 8.94 2.98 2.79
C ALA A 143 9.20 1.82 3.77
N ALA A 144 9.08 0.53 3.32
CA ALA A 144 9.04 -0.57 4.28
C ALA A 144 9.58 -1.92 3.78
N MET A 145 9.84 -2.12 2.48
CA MET A 145 10.16 -3.45 1.93
C MET A 145 11.58 -3.56 1.35
N ASN A 146 12.00 -2.61 0.56
CA ASN A 146 13.26 -2.67 -0.17
C ASN A 146 14.28 -1.71 0.44
N ILE A 147 15.38 -2.23 1.00
CA ILE A 147 16.36 -1.43 1.76
C ILE A 147 17.05 -0.43 0.84
N ALA A 148 17.74 -0.89 -0.18
CA ALA A 148 18.46 -0.05 -1.14
C ALA A 148 18.23 -0.64 -2.55
N PRO A 149 17.05 -0.38 -3.16
CA PRO A 149 16.69 -0.97 -4.43
C PRO A 149 17.62 -0.47 -5.54
N ASP A 150 18.06 -1.38 -6.41
CA ASP A 150 18.78 -1.06 -7.65
C ASP A 150 17.82 -0.46 -8.70
N LEU A 151 18.35 -0.08 -9.86
CA LEU A 151 17.57 0.54 -10.94
C LEU A 151 16.42 -0.36 -11.42
N GLU A 152 16.66 -1.68 -11.59
CA GLU A 152 15.63 -2.62 -12.05
C GLU A 152 14.53 -2.77 -10.99
N GLN A 153 14.91 -2.88 -9.73
CA GLN A 153 13.96 -2.92 -8.61
C GLN A 153 13.16 -1.61 -8.52
N LYS A 154 13.80 -0.44 -8.67
CA LYS A 154 13.10 0.86 -8.71
C LYS A 154 12.10 0.95 -9.86
N ALA A 155 12.43 0.41 -11.02
CA ALA A 155 11.51 0.33 -12.14
C ALA A 155 10.29 -0.54 -11.82
N GLN A 156 10.47 -1.68 -11.14
CA GLN A 156 9.38 -2.55 -10.71
C GLN A 156 8.53 -1.90 -9.61
N ILE A 157 9.16 -1.26 -8.61
CA ILE A 157 8.49 -0.48 -7.55
C ILE A 157 7.62 0.63 -8.18
N THR A 158 8.16 1.31 -9.20
CA THR A 158 7.41 2.33 -9.94
C THR A 158 6.17 1.74 -10.61
N ARG A 159 6.28 0.60 -11.30
CA ARG A 159 5.13 -0.08 -11.94
C ARG A 159 4.06 -0.46 -10.91
N ASN A 160 4.48 -0.98 -9.74
CA ASN A 160 3.57 -1.30 -8.66
C ASN A 160 2.79 -0.07 -8.18
N ALA A 161 3.49 1.02 -7.88
CA ALA A 161 2.86 2.27 -7.42
C ALA A 161 1.94 2.89 -8.48
N VAL A 162 2.32 2.85 -9.76
CA VAL A 162 1.48 3.29 -10.88
C VAL A 162 0.19 2.47 -10.97
N GLY A 163 0.28 1.14 -10.78
CA GLY A 163 -0.89 0.26 -10.74
C GLY A 163 -1.87 0.65 -9.62
N ILE A 164 -1.35 0.91 -8.42
CA ILE A 164 -2.14 1.37 -7.27
C ILE A 164 -2.75 2.76 -7.55
N ALA A 165 -1.96 3.73 -8.02
CA ALA A 165 -2.44 5.07 -8.35
C ALA A 165 -3.64 5.02 -9.34
N LYS A 166 -3.52 4.21 -10.40
CA LYS A 166 -4.61 4.01 -11.37
C LYS A 166 -5.85 3.36 -10.77
N SER A 167 -5.69 2.45 -9.81
CA SER A 167 -6.84 1.80 -9.16
C SER A 167 -7.70 2.77 -8.36
N ILE A 168 -7.10 3.86 -7.90
CA ILE A 168 -7.79 4.91 -7.15
C ILE A 168 -8.18 6.14 -8.00
N GLY A 169 -8.00 6.06 -9.34
CA GLY A 169 -8.47 7.06 -10.28
C GLY A 169 -7.45 8.12 -10.69
N VAL A 170 -6.16 7.88 -10.47
CA VAL A 170 -5.09 8.70 -11.04
C VAL A 170 -4.65 8.06 -12.35
N ASP A 171 -5.25 8.46 -13.49
CA ASP A 171 -5.11 7.76 -14.77
C ASP A 171 -3.71 7.84 -15.38
N ASN A 172 -3.04 8.97 -15.24
CA ASN A 172 -1.68 9.20 -15.73
C ASN A 172 -0.79 9.77 -14.63
N PRO A 173 -0.43 8.96 -13.62
CA PRO A 173 0.26 9.45 -12.44
C PRO A 173 1.64 10.00 -12.76
N LYS A 174 1.99 11.12 -12.11
CA LYS A 174 3.27 11.81 -12.18
C LYS A 174 4.20 11.27 -11.12
N VAL A 175 5.31 10.67 -11.54
CA VAL A 175 6.28 10.01 -10.68
C VAL A 175 7.54 10.86 -10.57
N ALA A 176 7.86 11.27 -9.35
CA ALA A 176 9.10 11.94 -9.01
C ALA A 176 10.09 10.97 -8.33
N PRO A 177 11.15 10.51 -9.00
CA PRO A 177 12.27 9.87 -8.34
C PRO A 177 13.02 10.89 -7.48
N ILE A 178 12.92 10.71 -6.16
CA ILE A 178 13.42 11.67 -5.17
C ILE A 178 14.94 11.55 -4.99
N ALA A 179 15.59 12.69 -5.00
CA ALA A 179 17.00 12.85 -4.68
C ALA A 179 17.20 14.08 -3.78
N ALA A 180 18.46 14.39 -3.42
CA ALA A 180 18.78 15.60 -2.65
C ALA A 180 18.88 16.86 -3.52
N VAL A 181 19.03 16.68 -4.83
CA VAL A 181 19.21 17.75 -5.83
C VAL A 181 18.46 17.42 -7.10
N GLU A 182 18.20 18.44 -7.93
CA GLU A 182 17.46 18.35 -9.19
C GLU A 182 18.35 18.17 -10.42
N VAL A 183 19.66 18.00 -10.24
CA VAL A 183 20.64 17.79 -11.32
C VAL A 183 21.33 16.44 -11.17
N VAL A 184 21.78 15.88 -12.30
CA VAL A 184 22.54 14.61 -12.29
C VAL A 184 23.91 14.86 -11.68
N ASN A 185 24.21 14.16 -10.59
CA ASN A 185 25.51 14.20 -9.93
C ASN A 185 26.06 12.76 -9.87
N PRO A 186 27.21 12.49 -10.55
CA PRO A 186 27.81 11.14 -10.55
C PRO A 186 28.18 10.58 -9.16
N ALA A 187 28.36 11.43 -8.17
CA ALA A 187 28.60 11.02 -6.78
C ALA A 187 27.33 10.65 -6.00
N MET A 188 26.15 10.89 -6.57
CA MET A 188 24.85 10.62 -5.95
C MET A 188 24.06 9.60 -6.76
N GLN A 189 24.12 8.32 -6.38
CA GLN A 189 23.44 7.22 -7.10
C GLN A 189 21.95 7.49 -7.34
N ALA A 190 21.26 8.12 -6.39
CA ALA A 190 19.85 8.47 -6.52
C ALA A 190 19.56 9.36 -7.75
N THR A 191 20.47 10.26 -8.12
CA THR A 191 20.31 11.13 -9.29
C THR A 191 20.54 10.38 -10.61
N LEU A 192 21.45 9.41 -10.62
CA LEU A 192 21.72 8.56 -11.78
C LEU A 192 20.53 7.65 -12.07
N ASP A 193 19.99 7.00 -11.03
CA ASP A 193 18.81 6.14 -11.15
C ASP A 193 17.57 6.95 -11.60
N ALA A 194 17.39 8.16 -11.06
CA ALA A 194 16.29 9.03 -11.44
C ALA A 194 16.35 9.42 -12.94
N ALA A 195 17.53 9.80 -13.43
CA ALA A 195 17.75 10.12 -14.83
C ALA A 195 17.51 8.89 -15.73
N ALA A 196 17.96 7.69 -15.28
CA ALA A 196 17.74 6.45 -16.01
C ALA A 196 16.24 6.10 -16.07
N LEU A 197 15.49 6.20 -14.96
CA LEU A 197 14.04 5.97 -14.92
C LEU A 197 13.28 6.95 -15.84
N THR A 198 13.68 8.22 -15.86
CA THR A 198 13.14 9.23 -16.79
C THR A 198 13.38 8.82 -18.25
N ALA A 199 14.57 8.36 -18.59
CA ALA A 199 14.88 7.85 -19.93
C ALA A 199 14.09 6.59 -20.27
N MET A 200 13.92 5.63 -19.33
CA MET A 200 13.10 4.44 -19.48
C MET A 200 11.64 4.80 -19.75
N ASN A 201 11.09 5.79 -19.06
CA ASN A 201 9.72 6.28 -19.29
C ASN A 201 9.56 6.88 -20.70
N LYS A 202 10.47 7.79 -21.10
CA LYS A 202 10.46 8.40 -22.44
C LYS A 202 10.59 7.39 -23.58
N ARG A 203 11.19 6.23 -23.33
CA ARG A 203 11.35 5.11 -24.29
C ARG A 203 10.23 4.05 -24.18
N GLY A 204 9.22 4.25 -23.33
CA GLY A 204 8.09 3.32 -23.15
C GLY A 204 8.38 2.09 -22.29
N GLN A 205 9.56 1.98 -21.67
CA GLN A 205 9.89 0.88 -20.73
C GLN A 205 9.13 0.99 -19.41
N LEU A 206 8.74 2.21 -19.02
CA LEU A 206 7.83 2.54 -17.91
C LEU A 206 6.61 3.24 -18.49
N ALA A 207 5.60 2.47 -18.88
CA ALA A 207 4.39 2.99 -19.50
C ALA A 207 3.30 3.33 -18.47
N GLY A 208 2.34 4.17 -18.91
CA GLY A 208 1.14 4.49 -18.16
C GLY A 208 1.34 5.47 -17.01
N CYS A 209 2.42 6.24 -17.04
CA CYS A 209 2.75 7.31 -16.12
C CYS A 209 3.67 8.32 -16.82
N ILE A 210 3.92 9.44 -16.16
CA ILE A 210 4.97 10.39 -16.53
C ILE A 210 6.03 10.32 -15.44
N VAL A 211 7.29 10.07 -15.81
CA VAL A 211 8.43 10.03 -14.86
C VAL A 211 9.39 11.14 -15.22
N ASP A 212 9.73 12.00 -14.27
CA ASP A 212 10.76 13.00 -14.44
C ASP A 212 11.54 13.21 -13.14
N GLY A 213 12.86 13.32 -13.27
CA GLY A 213 13.81 13.48 -12.17
C GLY A 213 15.26 13.41 -12.64
N PRO A 214 16.19 13.67 -11.70
CA PRO A 214 16.00 13.77 -10.24
C PRO A 214 15.24 15.01 -9.80
N LEU A 215 14.45 14.90 -8.71
CA LEU A 215 13.81 16.03 -8.06
C LEU A 215 14.08 15.98 -6.55
N ALA A 216 14.35 17.14 -5.95
CA ALA A 216 14.30 17.26 -4.50
C ALA A 216 12.83 17.30 -4.05
N LEU A 217 12.57 16.99 -2.77
CA LEU A 217 11.19 16.87 -2.27
C LEU A 217 10.38 18.16 -2.49
N ASP A 218 10.96 19.33 -2.19
CA ASP A 218 10.33 20.62 -2.39
C ASP A 218 9.92 20.86 -3.85
N ASN A 219 10.82 20.53 -4.78
CA ASN A 219 10.57 20.67 -6.22
C ASN A 219 9.55 19.65 -6.75
N ALA A 220 9.45 18.48 -6.13
CA ALA A 220 8.49 17.47 -6.53
C ALA A 220 7.05 17.87 -6.16
N VAL A 221 6.84 18.51 -4.98
CA VAL A 221 5.51 18.74 -4.42
C VAL A 221 5.05 20.20 -4.43
N SER A 222 5.95 21.17 -4.66
CA SER A 222 5.64 22.60 -4.67
C SER A 222 5.94 23.24 -6.03
N LEU A 223 4.91 23.72 -6.71
CA LEU A 223 5.04 24.42 -7.99
C LEU A 223 5.91 25.68 -7.83
N THR A 224 5.70 26.45 -6.77
CA THR A 224 6.50 27.64 -6.48
C THR A 224 7.99 27.30 -6.31
N ALA A 225 8.33 26.20 -5.62
CA ALA A 225 9.72 25.78 -5.46
C ALA A 225 10.34 25.36 -6.80
N ALA A 226 9.58 24.64 -7.63
CA ALA A 226 10.02 24.24 -8.97
C ALA A 226 10.27 25.47 -9.88
N GLU A 227 9.35 26.44 -9.86
CA GLU A 227 9.46 27.70 -10.63
C GLU A 227 10.67 28.54 -10.19
N HIS A 228 10.90 28.72 -8.89
CA HIS A 228 12.05 29.47 -8.36
C HIS A 228 13.40 28.86 -8.79
N LYS A 229 13.46 27.55 -8.97
CA LYS A 229 14.65 26.84 -9.48
C LYS A 229 14.69 26.72 -11.01
N GLY A 230 13.69 27.26 -11.72
CA GLY A 230 13.63 27.24 -13.18
C GLY A 230 13.45 25.83 -13.77
N ILE A 231 12.87 24.89 -13.02
CA ILE A 231 12.69 23.50 -13.46
C ILE A 231 11.50 23.42 -14.43
N LYS A 232 11.79 23.02 -15.68
CA LYS A 232 10.75 22.76 -16.69
C LYS A 232 10.44 21.28 -16.76
N SER A 233 9.32 20.87 -16.16
CA SER A 233 8.94 19.46 -16.02
C SER A 233 7.43 19.34 -15.91
N ASP A 234 6.86 18.27 -16.48
CA ASP A 234 5.44 17.93 -16.31
C ASP A 234 5.14 17.31 -14.93
N VAL A 235 6.19 16.98 -14.16
CA VAL A 235 6.10 16.32 -12.84
C VAL A 235 6.41 17.28 -11.71
N ALA A 236 7.39 18.19 -11.90
CA ALA A 236 7.83 19.10 -10.85
C ALA A 236 6.67 19.97 -10.33
N GLY A 237 6.54 20.04 -9.01
CA GLY A 237 5.46 20.73 -8.29
C GLY A 237 4.11 20.02 -8.31
N GLN A 238 4.01 18.90 -9.03
CA GLN A 238 2.72 18.22 -9.27
C GLN A 238 2.84 16.70 -9.14
N ALA A 239 3.88 16.19 -8.48
CA ALA A 239 4.09 14.76 -8.32
C ALA A 239 2.92 14.10 -7.55
N ASP A 240 2.41 13.00 -8.08
CA ASP A 240 1.45 12.12 -7.41
C ASP A 240 2.19 11.03 -6.63
N ILE A 241 3.30 10.51 -7.21
CA ILE A 241 4.09 9.42 -6.65
C ILE A 241 5.51 9.91 -6.36
N LEU A 242 5.91 9.75 -5.09
CA LEU A 242 7.26 9.99 -4.61
C LEU A 242 7.99 8.65 -4.51
N LEU A 243 8.90 8.38 -5.44
CA LEU A 243 9.77 7.20 -5.43
C LEU A 243 11.04 7.55 -4.66
N VAL A 244 11.22 7.00 -3.48
CA VAL A 244 12.39 7.29 -2.64
C VAL A 244 13.59 6.41 -2.99
N PRO A 245 14.83 6.89 -2.78
CA PRO A 245 16.04 6.17 -3.16
C PRO A 245 16.34 4.97 -2.25
N THR A 246 16.02 5.04 -0.96
CA THR A 246 16.26 4.01 0.05
C THR A 246 15.14 3.96 1.08
N ILE A 247 15.08 2.85 1.83
CA ILE A 247 14.07 2.62 2.86
C ILE A 247 14.14 3.66 4.00
N GLU A 248 15.33 4.14 4.35
CA GLU A 248 15.50 5.14 5.41
C GLU A 248 14.81 6.45 5.04
N VAL A 249 14.98 6.91 3.80
CA VAL A 249 14.31 8.11 3.29
C VAL A 249 12.79 7.90 3.27
N GLY A 250 12.34 6.77 2.76
CA GLY A 250 10.92 6.41 2.72
C GLY A 250 10.29 6.33 4.10
N ASN A 251 10.94 5.62 5.02
CA ASN A 251 10.42 5.44 6.38
C ASN A 251 10.39 6.75 7.18
N ALA A 252 11.46 7.57 7.05
CA ALA A 252 11.51 8.89 7.69
C ALA A 252 10.40 9.80 7.16
N LEU A 253 10.21 9.87 5.83
CA LEU A 253 9.17 10.68 5.21
C LEU A 253 7.76 10.16 5.57
N TYR A 254 7.53 8.85 5.54
CA TYR A 254 6.28 8.23 5.98
C TYR A 254 5.91 8.68 7.39
N LYS A 255 6.83 8.51 8.33
CA LYS A 255 6.61 8.91 9.73
C LYS A 255 6.47 10.43 9.89
N SER A 256 7.21 11.22 9.12
CA SER A 256 7.09 12.67 9.14
C SER A 256 5.68 13.12 8.73
N LEU A 257 5.12 12.53 7.69
CA LEU A 257 3.75 12.83 7.26
C LEU A 257 2.72 12.47 8.34
N ILE A 258 2.86 11.32 9.01
CA ILE A 258 1.96 10.91 10.10
C ILE A 258 2.10 11.81 11.33
N TYR A 259 3.32 11.95 11.85
CA TYR A 259 3.53 12.57 13.16
C TYR A 259 3.56 14.08 13.12
N PHE A 260 4.13 14.69 12.10
CA PHE A 260 4.23 16.14 11.97
C PHE A 260 3.09 16.73 11.14
N ALA A 261 2.81 16.19 9.97
CA ALA A 261 1.76 16.71 9.10
C ALA A 261 0.35 16.20 9.48
N LYS A 262 0.22 15.23 10.40
CA LYS A 262 -1.07 14.65 10.80
C LYS A 262 -1.87 14.09 9.61
N ALA A 263 -1.17 13.60 8.60
CA ALA A 263 -1.77 13.03 7.41
C ALA A 263 -2.48 11.71 7.73
N LYS A 264 -3.62 11.47 7.09
CA LYS A 264 -4.26 10.15 7.06
C LYS A 264 -3.55 9.27 6.03
N VAL A 265 -3.57 7.95 6.22
CA VAL A 265 -2.89 7.01 5.33
C VAL A 265 -3.66 5.71 5.15
N GLY A 266 -3.65 5.21 3.92
CA GLY A 266 -3.92 3.81 3.59
C GLY A 266 -2.74 3.22 2.83
N ALA A 267 -2.32 2.00 3.15
CA ALA A 267 -1.14 1.40 2.55
C ALA A 267 -1.33 -0.08 2.20
N VAL A 268 -0.68 -0.51 1.13
CA VAL A 268 -0.68 -1.90 0.67
C VAL A 268 0.72 -2.33 0.25
N ILE A 269 0.97 -3.64 0.28
CA ILE A 269 2.08 -4.27 -0.44
C ILE A 269 1.57 -4.69 -1.81
N ALA A 270 2.20 -4.17 -2.83
CA ALA A 270 1.98 -4.49 -4.24
C ALA A 270 3.10 -5.39 -4.80
N GLY A 271 2.90 -5.94 -6.00
CA GLY A 271 3.86 -6.84 -6.65
C GLY A 271 3.63 -8.32 -6.38
N ALA A 272 2.66 -8.68 -5.55
CA ALA A 272 2.14 -10.05 -5.40
C ALA A 272 0.96 -10.29 -6.34
N LYS A 273 0.48 -11.55 -6.42
CA LYS A 273 -0.72 -11.92 -7.21
C LYS A 273 -2.02 -11.28 -6.70
N ALA A 274 -2.02 -10.82 -5.47
CA ALA A 274 -3.12 -10.08 -4.87
C ALA A 274 -2.54 -8.98 -3.96
N PRO A 275 -3.26 -7.89 -3.71
CA PRO A 275 -2.85 -6.85 -2.79
C PRO A 275 -2.82 -7.38 -1.36
N ILE A 276 -1.85 -6.89 -0.58
CA ILE A 276 -1.67 -7.31 0.81
C ILE A 276 -1.77 -6.08 1.71
N VAL A 277 -2.71 -6.10 2.64
CA VAL A 277 -2.81 -5.12 3.72
C VAL A 277 -1.87 -5.55 4.83
N LEU A 278 -0.77 -4.80 4.99
CA LEU A 278 0.29 -5.11 5.93
C LEU A 278 0.48 -3.92 6.88
N THR A 279 -0.49 -3.73 7.75
CA THR A 279 -0.49 -2.63 8.71
C THR A 279 0.37 -2.94 9.95
N SER A 280 0.89 -1.88 10.56
CA SER A 280 1.57 -1.96 11.85
C SER A 280 0.55 -2.22 12.97
N ARG A 281 1.01 -2.81 14.09
CA ARG A 281 0.20 -2.88 15.31
C ARG A 281 -0.15 -1.50 15.89
N ALA A 282 0.68 -0.50 15.57
CA ALA A 282 0.46 0.88 16.01
C ALA A 282 -0.49 1.68 15.09
N ASP A 283 -0.92 1.11 13.96
CA ASP A 283 -1.84 1.78 13.05
C ASP A 283 -3.27 1.70 13.59
N SER A 284 -3.99 2.81 13.55
CA SER A 284 -5.39 2.89 13.98
C SER A 284 -6.31 2.02 13.14
N ALA A 285 -7.49 1.70 13.66
CA ALA A 285 -8.56 1.02 12.91
C ALA A 285 -8.94 1.81 11.64
N GLU A 286 -8.94 3.15 11.70
CA GLU A 286 -9.19 4.01 10.54
C GLU A 286 -8.13 3.80 9.43
N SER A 287 -6.84 3.79 9.76
CA SER A 287 -5.77 3.52 8.77
C SER A 287 -5.86 2.10 8.19
N LYS A 288 -6.27 1.11 9.00
CA LYS A 288 -6.54 -0.25 8.52
C LYS A 288 -7.71 -0.28 7.55
N LEU A 289 -8.77 0.49 7.82
CA LEU A 289 -9.94 0.62 6.95
C LEU A 289 -9.59 1.27 5.61
N TYR A 290 -8.80 2.35 5.60
CA TYR A 290 -8.31 2.96 4.36
C TYR A 290 -7.41 2.01 3.55
N SER A 291 -6.58 1.24 4.24
CA SER A 291 -5.73 0.22 3.59
C SER A 291 -6.57 -0.91 2.98
N LEU A 292 -7.65 -1.34 3.63
CA LEU A 292 -8.62 -2.28 3.08
C LEU A 292 -9.30 -1.71 1.83
N ALA A 293 -9.81 -0.47 1.89
CA ALA A 293 -10.44 0.17 0.74
C ALA A 293 -9.48 0.27 -0.46
N LEU A 294 -8.22 0.66 -0.20
CA LEU A 294 -7.15 0.73 -1.20
C LEU A 294 -6.88 -0.66 -1.82
N ALA A 295 -6.79 -1.70 -1.00
CA ALA A 295 -6.57 -3.06 -1.45
C ALA A 295 -7.75 -3.56 -2.31
N ILE A 296 -8.99 -3.30 -1.91
CA ILE A 296 -10.20 -3.68 -2.66
C ILE A 296 -10.23 -2.97 -4.03
N CYS A 297 -9.94 -1.67 -4.08
CA CYS A 297 -9.83 -0.94 -5.36
C CYS A 297 -8.76 -1.57 -6.27
N SER A 298 -7.62 -1.99 -5.71
CA SER A 298 -6.53 -2.56 -6.50
C SER A 298 -6.77 -4.02 -6.93
N ALA A 299 -7.57 -4.78 -6.19
CA ALA A 299 -7.97 -6.15 -6.51
C ALA A 299 -9.08 -6.22 -7.59
N SER A 300 -9.68 -5.10 -7.95
CA SER A 300 -10.84 -5.02 -8.86
C SER A 300 -10.47 -4.70 -10.30
N LYS A 301 -9.19 -4.72 -10.63
CA LYS A 301 -8.65 -4.48 -11.98
C LYS A 301 -8.12 -5.75 -12.63
#